data_af382935dc7b12e44855b907e4f80ba6
#
_entry.id   af382935dc7b12e44855b907e4f80ba6
#
_cell.length_a   1.000
_cell.length_b   1.000
_cell.length_c   1.000
_cell.angle_alpha   90.00
_cell.angle_beta   90.00
_cell.angle_gamma   90.00
#
_symmetry.space_group_name_H-M   'P 1'
#
loop_
_entity.id
_entity.type
_entity.pdbx_description
1 polymer ?
#
loop_
_entity_poly.entity_id
_entity_poly.type
_entity_poly.pdbx_seq_one_letter_code
_entity_poly.pdbx_strand_id
1 'polypeptide(L)'
;FAAYSLGNFLSTQNKPDQLVGAILTAQFQKTTDPDGTVQTAVLMPELHPTVTHYDAGKSNVRTYLLCDYTQELARQHGARADYSNFSLDTAREIAQNNISADFLTLT
;
A
#
# COMPACT_ATOMS: atom_id res chain seq x y z
N PHE A 1 6.54 -2.68 16.57
CA PHE A 1 6.08 -2.32 15.22
C PHE A 1 5.88 -0.81 15.10
N ALA A 2 6.32 -0.23 14.02
CA ALA A 2 6.12 1.18 13.72
C ALA A 2 5.90 1.38 12.22
N ALA A 3 4.95 2.26 11.88
CA ALA A 3 4.74 2.71 10.52
C ALA A 3 4.65 4.25 10.55
N TYR A 4 5.62 4.92 9.92
CA TYR A 4 5.70 6.37 9.94
C TYR A 4 4.75 7.01 8.93
N SER A 5 4.49 6.33 7.82
CA SER A 5 3.57 6.78 6.78
C SER A 5 3.12 5.59 5.96
N LEU A 6 1.82 5.57 5.59
CA LEU A 6 1.25 4.53 4.74
C LEU A 6 1.15 4.98 3.28
N GLY A 7 1.65 6.17 2.96
CA GLY A 7 1.56 6.73 1.62
C GLY A 7 0.16 7.23 1.29
N ASN A 8 -0.08 7.48 0.02
CA ASN A 8 -1.38 7.98 -0.47
C ASN A 8 -2.33 6.83 -0.73
N PHE A 9 -3.53 6.91 -0.14
CA PHE A 9 -4.59 5.96 -0.47
C PHE A 9 -5.31 6.33 -1.77
N LEU A 10 -5.63 7.60 -1.94
CA LEU A 10 -6.27 8.12 -3.14
C LEU A 10 -5.70 9.50 -3.45
N SER A 11 -5.14 9.67 -4.65
CA SER A 11 -4.56 10.95 -5.05
C SER A 11 -4.46 11.04 -6.58
N THR A 12 -4.13 12.25 -7.06
CA THR A 12 -3.87 12.48 -8.48
C THR A 12 -2.39 12.81 -8.75
N GLN A 13 -1.50 12.46 -7.83
CA GLN A 13 -0.07 12.58 -8.05
C GLN A 13 0.37 11.61 -9.14
N ASN A 14 1.48 11.91 -9.82
CA ASN A 14 1.90 11.15 -11.00
C ASN A 14 3.25 10.46 -10.87
N LYS A 15 4.06 10.78 -9.86
CA LYS A 15 5.32 10.07 -9.67
C LYS A 15 5.04 8.62 -9.21
N PRO A 16 5.73 7.62 -9.79
CA PRO A 16 5.47 6.22 -9.45
C PRO A 16 5.51 5.91 -7.96
N ASP A 17 6.47 6.48 -7.21
CA ASP A 17 6.58 6.28 -5.77
C ASP A 17 5.42 6.90 -4.98
N GLN A 18 4.70 7.85 -5.56
CA GLN A 18 3.52 8.47 -4.95
C GLN A 18 2.23 7.73 -5.29
N LEU A 19 2.28 6.77 -6.20
CA LEU A 19 1.13 5.96 -6.60
C LEU A 19 0.95 4.72 -5.73
N VAL A 20 1.97 4.34 -4.99
CA VAL A 20 1.96 3.15 -4.13
C VAL A 20 1.79 3.58 -2.69
N GLY A 21 0.80 3.01 -2.04
CA GLY A 21 0.55 3.19 -0.61
C GLY A 21 0.37 1.84 0.07
N ALA A 22 -0.22 1.83 1.26
CA ALA A 22 -0.48 0.59 1.98
C ALA A 22 -1.69 0.71 2.88
N ILE A 23 -2.31 -0.44 3.13
CA ILE A 23 -3.33 -0.60 4.16
C ILE A 23 -2.71 -1.46 5.26
N LEU A 24 -2.76 -0.97 6.49
CA LEU A 24 -2.31 -1.73 7.65
C LEU A 24 -3.47 -2.50 8.25
N THR A 25 -3.29 -3.80 8.43
CA THR A 25 -4.18 -4.64 9.23
C THR A 25 -3.42 -5.20 10.42
N ALA A 26 -4.08 -5.27 11.57
CA ALA A 26 -3.46 -5.79 12.79
C ALA A 26 -4.54 -6.24 13.76
N GLN A 27 -4.14 -7.07 14.71
CA GLN A 27 -4.96 -7.42 15.85
C GLN A 27 -4.42 -6.75 17.10
N PHE A 28 -5.30 -6.24 17.94
CA PHE A 28 -4.92 -5.68 19.23
C PHE A 28 -5.41 -6.60 20.33
N GLN A 29 -4.51 -6.97 21.24
CA GLN A 29 -4.83 -7.77 22.39
C GLN A 29 -4.66 -6.95 23.66
N LYS A 30 -5.69 -6.93 24.50
CA LYS A 30 -5.65 -6.32 25.82
C LYS A 30 -5.73 -7.41 26.88
N THR A 31 -4.74 -7.42 27.75
CA THR A 31 -4.68 -8.39 28.87
C THR A 31 -4.74 -7.62 30.18
N THR A 32 -5.61 -8.04 31.10
CA THR A 32 -5.69 -7.48 32.46
C THR A 32 -5.23 -8.57 33.43
N ASP A 33 -4.16 -8.27 34.17
CA ASP A 33 -3.62 -9.17 35.18
C ASP A 33 -4.49 -9.15 36.46
N PRO A 34 -4.37 -10.17 37.32
CA PRO A 34 -5.16 -10.22 38.57
C PRO A 34 -4.90 -9.02 39.50
N ASP A 35 -3.73 -8.37 39.38
CA ASP A 35 -3.37 -7.18 40.17
C ASP A 35 -3.93 -5.87 39.58
N GLY A 36 -4.69 -5.95 38.46
CA GLY A 36 -5.25 -4.80 37.78
C GLY A 36 -4.35 -4.16 36.73
N THR A 37 -3.15 -4.70 36.52
CA THR A 37 -2.26 -4.20 35.47
C THR A 37 -2.83 -4.53 34.09
N VAL A 38 -2.87 -3.54 33.19
CA VAL A 38 -3.37 -3.68 31.83
C VAL A 38 -2.19 -3.66 30.87
N GLN A 39 -2.13 -4.66 30.00
CA GLN A 39 -1.13 -4.74 28.93
C GLN A 39 -1.86 -4.80 27.58
N THR A 40 -1.30 -4.11 26.59
CA THR A 40 -1.79 -4.17 25.21
C THR A 40 -0.67 -4.63 24.29
N ALA A 41 -1.04 -5.41 23.29
CA ALA A 41 -0.11 -5.88 22.28
C ALA A 41 -0.70 -5.77 20.90
N VAL A 42 0.15 -5.52 19.90
CA VAL A 42 -0.21 -5.56 18.48
C VAL A 42 0.21 -6.93 17.95
N LEU A 43 -0.76 -7.68 17.43
CA LEU A 43 -0.54 -9.02 16.90
C LEU A 43 -0.75 -9.03 15.40
N MET A 44 0.10 -9.78 14.70
CA MET A 44 0.00 -10.05 13.26
C MET A 44 -0.17 -8.76 12.42
N PRO A 45 0.71 -7.74 12.59
CA PRO A 45 0.64 -6.58 11.72
C PRO A 45 1.00 -6.98 10.29
N GLU A 46 0.15 -6.58 9.35
CA GLU A 46 0.37 -6.83 7.93
C GLU A 46 0.17 -5.54 7.17
N LEU A 47 1.05 -5.29 6.20
CA LEU A 47 0.95 -4.14 5.29
C LEU A 47 0.61 -4.66 3.90
N HIS A 48 -0.58 -4.27 3.43
CA HIS A 48 -1.08 -4.63 2.11
C HIS A 48 -0.86 -3.45 1.18
N PRO A 49 0.08 -3.54 0.23
CA PRO A 49 0.36 -2.42 -0.65
C PRO A 49 -0.82 -2.14 -1.59
N THR A 50 -1.00 -0.86 -1.88
CA THR A 50 -2.05 -0.37 -2.76
C THR A 50 -1.46 0.42 -3.92
N VAL A 51 -2.22 0.53 -5.01
CA VAL A 51 -1.88 1.36 -6.16
C VAL A 51 -3.04 2.29 -6.45
N THR A 52 -2.76 3.58 -6.51
CA THR A 52 -3.73 4.54 -7.03
C THR A 52 -3.68 4.52 -8.55
N HIS A 53 -4.81 4.24 -9.16
CA HIS A 53 -4.95 4.16 -10.61
C HIS A 53 -5.88 5.26 -11.12
N TYR A 54 -5.52 5.87 -12.25
CA TYR A 54 -6.41 6.77 -12.96
C TYR A 54 -6.18 6.65 -14.46
N ASP A 55 -7.20 6.99 -15.22
CA ASP A 55 -7.15 6.98 -16.67
C ASP A 55 -6.50 8.29 -17.19
N ALA A 56 -6.33 8.39 -18.51
CA ALA A 56 -5.79 9.59 -19.13
C ALA A 56 -6.53 10.85 -18.67
N GLY A 57 -5.81 11.93 -18.42
CA GLY A 57 -6.37 13.17 -17.90
C GLY A 57 -6.73 13.11 -16.41
N LYS A 58 -6.19 12.16 -15.67
CA LYS A 58 -6.46 11.97 -14.24
C LYS A 58 -7.94 11.74 -13.94
N SER A 59 -8.61 11.00 -14.81
CA SER A 59 -10.03 10.65 -14.67
C SER A 59 -10.18 9.27 -14.05
N ASN A 60 -11.35 9.01 -13.45
CA ASN A 60 -11.70 7.72 -12.84
C ASN A 60 -10.65 7.25 -11.81
N VAL A 61 -10.29 8.13 -10.88
CA VAL A 61 -9.30 7.81 -9.84
C VAL A 61 -9.88 6.74 -8.93
N ARG A 62 -9.10 5.66 -8.73
CA ARG A 62 -9.50 4.54 -7.89
C ARG A 62 -8.28 3.84 -7.32
N THR A 63 -8.46 3.12 -6.22
CA THR A 63 -7.38 2.42 -5.53
C THR A 63 -7.59 0.92 -5.63
N TYR A 64 -6.52 0.21 -6.00
CA TYR A 64 -6.47 -1.25 -6.03
C TYR A 64 -5.51 -1.76 -4.96
N LEU A 65 -5.78 -2.95 -4.42
CA LEU A 65 -4.72 -3.71 -3.76
C LEU A 65 -3.71 -4.12 -4.83
N LEU A 66 -2.42 -4.07 -4.49
CA LEU A 66 -1.37 -4.44 -5.44
C LEU A 66 -1.54 -5.89 -5.92
N CYS A 67 -2.00 -6.79 -5.05
CA CYS A 67 -2.25 -8.18 -5.42
C CYS A 67 -3.36 -8.34 -6.47
N ASP A 68 -4.28 -7.37 -6.57
CA ASP A 68 -5.35 -7.36 -7.55
C ASP A 68 -5.02 -6.52 -8.80
N TYR A 69 -3.91 -5.79 -8.75
CA TYR A 69 -3.50 -4.94 -9.86
C TYR A 69 -2.80 -5.78 -10.94
N THR A 70 -3.05 -5.46 -12.21
CA THR A 70 -2.53 -6.24 -13.33
C THR A 70 -1.59 -5.40 -14.19
N GLN A 71 -0.75 -6.07 -14.98
CA GLN A 71 0.11 -5.40 -15.95
C GLN A 71 -0.71 -4.68 -17.01
N GLU A 72 -1.84 -5.22 -17.40
CA GLU A 72 -2.73 -4.56 -18.36
C GLU A 72 -3.26 -3.25 -17.81
N LEU A 73 -3.71 -3.24 -16.54
CA LEU A 73 -4.14 -2.01 -15.88
C LEU A 73 -2.98 -1.01 -15.79
N ALA A 74 -1.79 -1.47 -15.43
CA ALA A 74 -0.62 -0.60 -15.33
C ALA A 74 -0.29 0.08 -16.67
N ARG A 75 -0.46 -0.64 -17.78
CA ARG A 75 -0.25 -0.07 -19.12
C ARG A 75 -1.25 1.05 -19.47
N GLN A 76 -2.43 1.01 -18.87
CA GLN A 76 -3.49 1.98 -19.11
C GLN A 76 -3.45 3.15 -18.13
N HIS A 77 -2.51 3.16 -17.18
CA HIS A 77 -2.43 4.20 -16.17
C HIS A 77 -2.10 5.55 -16.80
N GLY A 78 -2.85 6.58 -16.41
CA GLY A 78 -2.67 7.94 -16.95
C GLY A 78 -1.32 8.56 -16.61
N ALA A 79 -0.68 8.15 -15.53
CA ALA A 79 0.65 8.63 -15.15
C ALA A 79 1.73 8.28 -16.18
N ARG A 80 1.49 7.32 -17.06
CA ARG A 80 2.44 6.94 -18.11
C ARG A 80 2.66 8.03 -19.16
N ALA A 81 1.80 9.05 -19.19
CA ALA A 81 2.05 10.23 -20.02
C ALA A 81 3.37 10.91 -19.63
N ASP A 82 3.71 10.96 -18.35
CA ASP A 82 4.93 11.54 -17.81
C ASP A 82 5.98 10.51 -17.44
N TYR A 83 5.56 9.31 -17.08
CA TYR A 83 6.40 8.20 -16.61
C TYR A 83 6.07 6.93 -17.41
N SER A 84 6.53 6.90 -18.65
CA SER A 84 6.16 5.87 -19.63
C SER A 84 6.61 4.45 -19.24
N ASN A 85 7.55 4.32 -18.32
CA ASN A 85 8.05 3.04 -17.84
C ASN A 85 7.31 2.50 -16.62
N PHE A 86 6.27 3.18 -16.15
CA PHE A 86 5.47 2.66 -15.04
C PHE A 86 4.84 1.32 -15.43
N SER A 87 5.00 0.33 -14.55
CA SER A 87 4.54 -1.04 -14.78
C SER A 87 4.16 -1.70 -13.47
N LEU A 88 3.56 -2.88 -13.54
CA LEU A 88 3.27 -3.68 -12.36
C LEU A 88 4.55 -4.01 -11.59
N ASP A 89 5.65 -4.32 -12.29
CA ASP A 89 6.93 -4.61 -11.66
C ASP A 89 7.47 -3.38 -10.93
N THR A 90 7.32 -2.19 -11.49
CA THR A 90 7.70 -0.94 -10.83
C THR A 90 6.92 -0.76 -9.52
N ALA A 91 5.62 -0.99 -9.52
CA ALA A 91 4.79 -0.88 -8.32
C ALA A 91 5.20 -1.90 -7.25
N ARG A 92 5.48 -3.13 -7.64
CA ARG A 92 5.96 -4.18 -6.73
C ARG A 92 7.31 -3.83 -6.13
N GLU A 93 8.22 -3.33 -6.95
CA GLU A 93 9.54 -2.93 -6.51
C GLU A 93 9.48 -1.80 -5.49
N ILE A 94 8.64 -0.80 -5.72
CA ILE A 94 8.43 0.30 -4.77
C ILE A 94 7.91 -0.25 -3.44
N ALA A 95 6.92 -1.14 -3.46
CA ALA A 95 6.39 -1.75 -2.24
C ALA A 95 7.47 -2.54 -1.49
N GLN A 96 8.26 -3.35 -2.19
CA GLN A 96 9.31 -4.16 -1.59
C GLN A 96 10.45 -3.32 -1.03
N ASN A 97 10.74 -2.17 -1.63
CA ASN A 97 11.81 -1.29 -1.16
C ASN A 97 11.41 -0.46 0.06
N ASN A 98 10.11 -0.26 0.29
CA ASN A 98 9.61 0.62 1.34
C ASN A 98 8.92 -0.11 2.49
N ILE A 99 8.59 -1.38 2.33
CA ILE A 99 7.90 -2.19 3.34
C ILE A 99 8.79 -3.38 3.70
N SER A 100 9.04 -3.55 5.01
CA SER A 100 9.80 -4.72 5.48
C SER A 100 9.11 -6.03 5.05
N ALA A 101 9.91 -6.99 4.60
CA ALA A 101 9.41 -8.31 4.22
C ALA A 101 8.66 -9.02 5.36
N ASP A 102 8.98 -8.66 6.62
CA ASP A 102 8.31 -9.23 7.79
C ASP A 102 6.82 -8.87 7.86
N PHE A 103 6.42 -7.76 7.25
CA PHE A 103 5.05 -7.25 7.32
C PHE A 103 4.36 -7.19 5.95
N LEU A 104 5.11 -7.32 4.86
CA LEU A 104 4.58 -7.17 3.50
C LEU A 104 3.73 -8.38 3.11
N THR A 105 2.48 -8.11 2.70
CA THR A 105 1.55 -9.12 2.20
C THR A 105 1.17 -8.78 0.76
N LEU A 106 1.51 -9.67 -0.18
CA LEU A 106 1.24 -9.50 -1.62
C LEU A 106 0.12 -10.42 -2.13
N THR A 107 -0.66 -10.94 -1.22
CA THR A 107 -1.80 -11.83 -1.53
C THR A 107 -3.12 -11.26 -1.05
#